data_3d72eb713fa2867d99586c913f05d001
#
_entry.id   3d72eb713fa2867d99586c913f05d001
#
_cell.length_a   1.000
_cell.length_b   1.000
_cell.length_c   1.000
_cell.angle_alpha   90.00
_cell.angle_beta   90.00
_cell.angle_gamma   90.00
#
_symmetry.space_group_name_H-M   'P 1'
#
loop_
_entity.id
_entity.type
_entity.pdbx_description
1 polymer ?
#
loop_
_entity_poly.entity_id
_entity_poly.type
_entity_poly.pdbx_seq_one_letter_code
_entity_poly.pdbx_strand_id
1 'polypeptide(L)'
;NLHREDGIIFVSIDDNEEANLKLLMDEGFGEENFIDIFSWAKSETPANLSKKSKKIIEYVLCYQKIKNDEKFKGVKKNSPSSNGLLNQTNSVGILKFPANFVTTSIQDGPIKKGKYGTDSYDIELLEDTEVSKGYFIKPVSLKAKFKWSQPKLNDEIEKGTKINITTIKLSPSYEKLEYDEEVPPNLINAKVGVGTNENAGVELEGLFGAKVFDFPKPPSLIKYLLGFSDDPNGIYLDFFAGSGATAQAIHEMNQKDGGKRKFICVQLP
;
A
#
# COMPACT_ATOMS: atom_id res chain seq x y z
N ASN A 1 -32.49 -1.46 5.41
CA ASN A 1 -31.09 -1.62 5.77
C ASN A 1 -30.30 -1.87 4.49
N LEU A 2 -29.68 -0.80 3.94
CA LEU A 2 -29.01 -0.87 2.65
C LEU A 2 -27.59 -1.48 2.73
N HIS A 3 -27.02 -1.57 3.93
CA HIS A 3 -25.67 -2.06 4.12
C HIS A 3 -25.64 -3.50 4.64
N ARG A 4 -24.77 -4.33 4.06
CA ARG A 4 -24.32 -5.60 4.66
C ARG A 4 -23.59 -5.32 5.97
N GLU A 5 -23.41 -6.31 6.84
CA GLU A 5 -22.68 -6.16 8.10
C GLU A 5 -21.23 -5.74 7.88
N ASP A 6 -20.60 -6.24 6.81
CA ASP A 6 -19.25 -5.87 6.35
C ASP A 6 -19.21 -4.62 5.44
N GLY A 7 -20.37 -3.96 5.25
CA GLY A 7 -20.49 -2.79 4.39
C GLY A 7 -19.62 -1.62 4.86
N ILE A 8 -19.03 -0.90 3.90
CA ILE A 8 -18.16 0.25 4.13
C ILE A 8 -18.85 1.50 3.58
N ILE A 9 -18.72 2.61 4.29
CA ILE A 9 -19.12 3.93 3.81
C ILE A 9 -17.91 4.84 3.75
N PHE A 10 -17.80 5.59 2.65
CA PHE A 10 -16.82 6.65 2.46
C PHE A 10 -17.55 7.96 2.23
N VAL A 11 -17.19 9.00 2.95
CA VAL A 11 -17.75 10.33 2.77
C VAL A 11 -16.63 11.33 2.55
N SER A 12 -16.59 11.91 1.35
CA SER A 12 -15.62 12.96 1.02
C SER A 12 -16.11 14.31 1.52
N ILE A 13 -15.25 15.08 2.17
CA ILE A 13 -15.55 16.38 2.75
C ILE A 13 -14.31 17.27 2.75
N ASP A 14 -14.51 18.58 2.77
CA ASP A 14 -13.43 19.53 2.98
C ASP A 14 -13.20 19.84 4.47
N ASP A 15 -12.20 20.68 4.76
CA ASP A 15 -11.83 21.05 6.11
C ASP A 15 -12.81 22.02 6.81
N ASN A 16 -13.85 22.49 6.13
CA ASN A 16 -14.84 23.37 6.76
C ASN A 16 -15.82 22.56 7.64
N GLU A 17 -16.22 21.37 7.19
CA GLU A 17 -17.26 20.57 7.84
C GLU A 17 -16.78 19.19 8.28
N GLU A 18 -15.47 18.87 8.15
CA GLU A 18 -14.94 17.55 8.49
C GLU A 18 -15.25 17.16 9.96
N ALA A 19 -15.01 18.07 10.91
CA ALA A 19 -15.26 17.81 12.33
C ALA A 19 -16.76 17.59 12.64
N ASN A 20 -17.65 18.36 12.02
CA ASN A 20 -19.09 18.21 12.18
C ASN A 20 -19.58 16.89 11.55
N LEU A 21 -19.06 16.55 10.39
CA LEU A 21 -19.36 15.28 9.73
C LEU A 21 -18.90 14.10 10.58
N LYS A 22 -17.70 14.17 11.18
CA LYS A 22 -17.20 13.12 12.08
C LYS A 22 -18.16 12.85 13.24
N LEU A 23 -18.63 13.90 13.91
CA LEU A 23 -19.60 13.78 15.00
C LEU A 23 -20.93 13.16 14.54
N LEU A 24 -21.44 13.59 13.40
CA LEU A 24 -22.66 13.04 12.81
C LEU A 24 -22.52 11.55 12.45
N MET A 25 -21.38 11.18 11.89
CA MET A 25 -21.08 9.80 11.54
C MET A 25 -20.90 8.91 12.79
N ASP A 26 -20.31 9.43 13.85
CA ASP A 26 -20.20 8.72 15.13
C ASP A 26 -21.59 8.46 15.75
N GLU A 27 -22.51 9.44 15.68
CA GLU A 27 -23.89 9.26 16.11
C GLU A 27 -24.64 8.22 15.25
N GLY A 28 -24.43 8.23 13.93
CA GLY A 28 -25.17 7.39 13.00
C GLY A 28 -24.62 5.96 12.86
N PHE A 29 -23.32 5.77 12.93
CA PHE A 29 -22.63 4.47 12.68
C PHE A 29 -22.00 3.88 13.93
N GLY A 30 -21.81 4.68 15.01
CA GLY A 30 -21.06 4.31 16.21
C GLY A 30 -19.57 4.65 16.07
N GLU A 31 -18.99 5.27 17.12
CA GLU A 31 -17.57 5.62 17.15
C GLU A 31 -16.69 4.37 17.04
N GLU A 32 -17.13 3.24 17.59
CA GLU A 32 -16.45 1.95 17.54
C GLU A 32 -16.30 1.40 16.11
N ASN A 33 -17.13 1.85 15.16
CA ASN A 33 -17.12 1.43 13.76
C ASN A 33 -16.29 2.37 12.87
N PHE A 34 -15.70 3.41 13.45
CA PHE A 34 -14.77 4.30 12.77
C PHE A 34 -13.50 3.54 12.34
N ILE A 35 -13.07 3.74 11.09
CA ILE A 35 -11.85 3.15 10.55
C ILE A 35 -10.73 4.17 10.52
N ASP A 36 -10.86 5.23 9.69
CA ASP A 36 -9.84 6.27 9.54
C ASP A 36 -10.41 7.50 8.80
N ILE A 37 -9.64 8.58 8.82
CA ILE A 37 -9.79 9.73 7.94
C ILE A 37 -8.63 9.70 6.95
N PHE A 38 -8.95 9.40 5.69
CA PHE A 38 -7.97 9.45 4.62
C PHE A 38 -7.82 10.88 4.10
N SER A 39 -6.59 11.35 3.98
CA SER A 39 -6.24 12.65 3.41
C SER A 39 -5.94 12.48 1.92
N TRP A 40 -6.81 12.98 1.04
CA TRP A 40 -6.60 12.91 -0.39
C TRP A 40 -5.98 14.21 -0.92
N ALA A 41 -4.86 14.11 -1.63
CA ALA A 41 -4.23 15.23 -2.33
C ALA A 41 -5.05 15.56 -3.59
N LYS A 42 -5.99 16.52 -3.43
CA LYS A 42 -6.93 16.90 -4.50
C LYS A 42 -6.31 17.77 -5.60
N SER A 43 -5.17 18.39 -5.31
CA SER A 43 -4.49 19.30 -6.23
C SER A 43 -2.97 19.28 -6.00
N GLU A 44 -2.21 19.31 -7.09
CA GLU A 44 -0.76 19.51 -7.08
C GLU A 44 -0.41 20.99 -7.38
N THR A 45 -1.32 21.72 -8.02
CA THR A 45 -1.13 23.12 -8.45
C THR A 45 -2.21 24.03 -7.89
N PRO A 46 -2.31 24.18 -6.56
CA PRO A 46 -3.36 24.99 -5.96
C PRO A 46 -3.22 26.46 -6.34
N ALA A 47 -4.35 27.13 -6.55
CA ALA A 47 -4.38 28.54 -6.86
C ALA A 47 -3.62 29.38 -5.81
N ASN A 48 -2.82 30.34 -6.25
CA ASN A 48 -1.96 31.15 -5.38
C ASN A 48 -2.71 32.35 -4.74
N LEU A 49 -4.00 32.17 -4.42
CA LEU A 49 -4.87 33.23 -3.89
C LEU A 49 -4.88 33.28 -2.36
N SER A 50 -4.46 32.22 -1.69
CA SER A 50 -4.45 32.16 -0.22
C SER A 50 -3.22 32.87 0.36
N LYS A 51 -3.44 33.73 1.36
CA LYS A 51 -2.39 34.44 2.08
C LYS A 51 -1.77 33.67 3.25
N LYS A 52 -2.41 32.60 3.69
CA LYS A 52 -2.01 31.85 4.91
C LYS A 52 -1.60 30.41 4.62
N SER A 53 -2.45 29.67 3.91
CA SER A 53 -2.20 28.26 3.61
C SER A 53 -2.84 27.86 2.28
N LYS A 54 -2.18 27.02 1.51
CA LYS A 54 -2.74 26.42 0.29
C LYS A 54 -3.47 25.13 0.67
N LYS A 55 -4.77 25.07 0.39
CA LYS A 55 -5.60 23.89 0.65
C LYS A 55 -5.46 22.88 -0.49
N ILE A 56 -4.62 21.87 -0.30
CA ILE A 56 -4.32 20.86 -1.31
C ILE A 56 -4.93 19.50 -0.97
N ILE A 57 -5.58 19.38 0.21
CA ILE A 57 -6.15 18.15 0.73
C ILE A 57 -7.66 18.27 0.87
N GLU A 58 -8.37 17.21 0.59
CA GLU A 58 -9.72 16.90 1.07
C GLU A 58 -9.67 15.61 1.89
N TYR A 59 -10.69 15.40 2.71
CA TYR A 59 -10.78 14.25 3.61
C TYR A 59 -11.80 13.24 3.10
N VAL A 60 -11.54 11.97 3.38
CA VAL A 60 -12.49 10.88 3.16
C VAL A 60 -12.66 10.13 4.46
N LEU A 61 -13.78 10.33 5.14
CA LEU A 61 -14.13 9.60 6.34
C LEU A 61 -14.57 8.20 5.97
N CYS A 62 -14.08 7.20 6.70
CA CYS A 62 -14.37 5.79 6.47
C CYS A 62 -14.92 5.13 7.74
N TYR A 63 -16.07 4.48 7.58
CA TYR A 63 -16.69 3.64 8.61
C TYR A 63 -17.07 2.29 8.02
N GLN A 64 -17.03 1.24 8.84
CA GLN A 64 -17.74 0.00 8.54
C GLN A 64 -19.12 0.02 9.24
N LYS A 65 -20.05 -0.76 8.74
CA LYS A 65 -21.32 -0.96 9.46
C LYS A 65 -21.12 -1.71 10.77
N ILE A 66 -20.29 -2.75 10.74
CA ILE A 66 -19.76 -3.45 11.93
C ILE A 66 -18.27 -3.66 11.66
N LYS A 67 -17.44 -2.98 12.44
CA LYS A 67 -15.98 -3.07 12.32
C LYS A 67 -15.51 -4.47 12.68
N ASN A 68 -14.67 -5.04 11.82
CA ASN A 68 -14.08 -6.36 11.98
C ASN A 68 -12.55 -6.29 11.84
N ASP A 69 -11.88 -7.44 12.04
CA ASP A 69 -10.42 -7.54 11.97
C ASP A 69 -9.88 -7.85 10.55
N GLU A 70 -10.74 -7.88 9.53
CA GLU A 70 -10.32 -8.11 8.15
C GLU A 70 -9.52 -6.91 7.64
N LYS A 71 -8.37 -7.21 7.05
CA LYS A 71 -7.49 -6.17 6.52
C LYS A 71 -8.03 -5.62 5.21
N PHE A 72 -8.09 -4.30 5.12
CA PHE A 72 -8.30 -3.65 3.83
C PHE A 72 -7.15 -3.97 2.89
N LYS A 73 -7.48 -4.18 1.63
CA LYS A 73 -6.53 -4.40 0.54
C LYS A 73 -6.04 -3.05 0.02
N GLY A 74 -4.75 -2.80 0.16
CA GLY A 74 -4.10 -1.63 -0.39
C GLY A 74 -3.47 -1.90 -1.76
N VAL A 75 -2.48 -1.10 -2.13
CA VAL A 75 -1.75 -1.29 -3.38
C VAL A 75 -0.73 -2.41 -3.21
N LYS A 76 -0.73 -3.39 -4.13
CA LYS A 76 0.38 -4.34 -4.24
C LYS A 76 1.67 -3.57 -4.51
N LYS A 77 2.63 -3.69 -3.63
CA LYS A 77 3.98 -3.24 -3.92
C LYS A 77 4.60 -4.18 -4.95
N ASN A 78 4.51 -3.83 -6.21
CA ASN A 78 5.41 -4.36 -7.24
C ASN A 78 6.77 -3.65 -7.09
N SER A 79 7.41 -3.82 -5.94
CA SER A 79 8.75 -3.27 -5.77
C SER A 79 9.77 -4.39 -5.93
N PRO A 80 10.58 -4.36 -6.99
CA PRO A 80 11.76 -5.18 -7.09
C PRO A 80 12.86 -4.69 -6.11
N SER A 81 12.56 -3.75 -5.21
CA SER A 81 13.51 -3.28 -4.23
C SER A 81 13.79 -4.37 -3.21
N SER A 82 15.03 -4.80 -3.19
CA SER A 82 15.59 -5.69 -2.20
C SER A 82 15.35 -5.14 -0.79
N ASN A 83 14.60 -5.88 0.02
CA ASN A 83 14.32 -5.50 1.41
C ASN A 83 15.44 -5.99 2.33
N GLY A 84 16.00 -5.10 3.17
CA GLY A 84 16.98 -5.48 4.19
C GLY A 84 16.37 -6.42 5.24
N LEU A 85 17.13 -7.46 5.60
CA LEU A 85 16.73 -8.46 6.60
C LEU A 85 17.09 -8.06 8.04
N LEU A 86 17.89 -7.00 8.21
CA LEU A 86 18.28 -6.48 9.52
C LEU A 86 17.19 -5.59 10.13
N ASN A 87 17.06 -5.65 11.45
CA ASN A 87 16.26 -4.71 12.24
C ASN A 87 16.93 -4.48 13.60
N GLN A 88 17.45 -3.28 13.82
CA GLN A 88 18.24 -2.93 14.99
C GLN A 88 17.43 -2.85 16.30
N THR A 89 16.09 -2.85 16.23
CA THR A 89 15.21 -2.90 17.41
C THR A 89 14.97 -4.31 17.94
N ASN A 90 15.30 -5.35 17.16
CA ASN A 90 15.08 -6.73 17.54
C ASN A 90 16.26 -7.28 18.37
N SER A 91 16.03 -8.38 19.10
CA SER A 91 17.09 -9.13 19.77
C SER A 91 18.04 -9.78 18.77
N VAL A 92 19.27 -10.06 19.21
CA VAL A 92 20.26 -10.80 18.43
C VAL A 92 19.79 -12.24 18.22
N GLY A 93 19.85 -12.71 16.98
CA GLY A 93 19.53 -14.06 16.58
C GLY A 93 20.56 -14.63 15.61
N ILE A 94 20.41 -15.89 15.26
CA ILE A 94 21.23 -16.57 14.24
C ILE A 94 20.34 -16.98 13.10
N LEU A 95 20.76 -16.67 11.85
CA LEU A 95 20.17 -17.21 10.64
C LEU A 95 21.21 -18.04 9.88
N LYS A 96 20.79 -19.22 9.46
CA LYS A 96 21.57 -20.14 8.63
C LYS A 96 20.94 -20.22 7.26
N PHE A 97 21.69 -19.82 6.26
CA PHE A 97 21.30 -19.86 4.86
C PHE A 97 21.92 -21.08 4.18
N PRO A 98 21.16 -21.81 3.34
CA PRO A 98 21.68 -22.99 2.66
C PRO A 98 22.81 -22.68 1.68
N ALA A 99 23.67 -23.67 1.42
CA ALA A 99 24.67 -23.60 0.36
C ALA A 99 24.01 -23.46 -1.03
N ASN A 100 24.66 -22.78 -1.95
CA ASN A 100 24.19 -22.54 -3.32
C ASN A 100 22.82 -21.84 -3.44
N PHE A 101 22.38 -21.13 -2.40
CA PHE A 101 21.10 -20.45 -2.35
C PHE A 101 21.23 -18.93 -2.35
N VAL A 102 22.13 -18.38 -1.54
CA VAL A 102 22.33 -16.94 -1.42
C VAL A 102 23.09 -16.40 -2.61
N THR A 103 22.50 -15.45 -3.33
CA THR A 103 23.15 -14.74 -4.43
C THR A 103 24.01 -13.58 -3.92
N THR A 104 25.07 -13.27 -4.68
CA THR A 104 26.02 -12.23 -4.27
C THR A 104 26.71 -11.56 -5.47
N SER A 105 27.16 -10.32 -5.25
CA SER A 105 28.07 -9.60 -6.14
C SER A 105 29.51 -9.54 -5.57
N ILE A 106 29.77 -10.24 -4.46
CA ILE A 106 31.10 -10.33 -3.87
C ILE A 106 31.98 -11.15 -4.82
N GLN A 107 33.23 -10.75 -4.97
CA GLN A 107 34.22 -11.46 -5.78
C GLN A 107 34.40 -12.90 -5.29
N ASP A 108 34.60 -13.83 -6.24
CA ASP A 108 34.85 -15.24 -5.93
C ASP A 108 36.04 -15.43 -4.98
N GLY A 109 35.87 -16.30 -3.99
CA GLY A 109 36.90 -16.61 -3.01
C GLY A 109 36.38 -16.91 -1.60
N PRO A 110 37.27 -17.30 -0.70
CA PRO A 110 36.91 -17.61 0.68
C PRO A 110 36.62 -16.36 1.50
N ILE A 111 35.61 -16.42 2.36
CA ILE A 111 35.27 -15.41 3.35
C ILE A 111 35.44 -16.04 4.73
N LYS A 112 36.32 -15.47 5.55
CA LYS A 112 36.66 -16.00 6.86
C LYS A 112 35.60 -15.63 7.90
N LYS A 113 35.39 -16.51 8.88
CA LYS A 113 34.57 -16.20 10.05
C LYS A 113 35.11 -14.96 10.77
N GLY A 114 34.21 -14.16 11.33
CA GLY A 114 34.60 -12.93 11.98
C GLY A 114 33.51 -11.89 12.06
N LYS A 115 33.88 -10.69 12.49
CA LYS A 115 32.97 -9.56 12.57
C LYS A 115 32.97 -8.77 11.27
N TYR A 116 31.75 -8.43 10.84
CA TYR A 116 31.42 -7.66 9.65
C TYR A 116 30.37 -6.61 10.01
N GLY A 117 29.80 -5.93 9.04
CA GLY A 117 28.80 -4.90 9.27
C GLY A 117 29.34 -3.50 9.03
N THR A 118 28.78 -2.52 9.72
CA THR A 118 29.13 -1.10 9.66
C THR A 118 29.00 -0.47 11.04
N ASP A 119 29.29 0.82 11.19
CA ASP A 119 29.05 1.55 12.45
C ASP A 119 27.59 1.54 12.91
N SER A 120 26.64 1.25 11.98
CA SER A 120 25.21 1.25 12.25
C SER A 120 24.65 -0.13 12.63
N TYR A 121 25.37 -1.22 12.33
CA TYR A 121 24.96 -2.59 12.65
C TYR A 121 26.12 -3.56 12.67
N ASP A 122 26.04 -4.53 13.58
CA ASP A 122 27.00 -5.63 13.72
C ASP A 122 26.48 -6.89 13.06
N ILE A 123 27.36 -7.58 12.34
CA ILE A 123 27.14 -8.92 11.81
C ILE A 123 28.34 -9.78 12.17
N GLU A 124 28.12 -10.98 12.67
CA GLU A 124 29.16 -11.98 12.91
C GLU A 124 28.91 -13.18 11.99
N LEU A 125 29.88 -13.48 11.13
CA LEU A 125 29.93 -14.72 10.37
C LEU A 125 30.51 -15.81 11.27
N LEU A 126 29.74 -16.83 11.55
CA LEU A 126 30.09 -17.85 12.57
C LEU A 126 31.04 -18.93 12.04
N GLU A 127 31.03 -19.19 10.74
CA GLU A 127 31.83 -20.22 10.06
C GLU A 127 32.41 -19.65 8.78
N ASP A 128 33.56 -20.18 8.33
CA ASP A 128 34.14 -19.83 7.04
C ASP A 128 33.16 -20.22 5.90
N THR A 129 33.00 -19.36 4.94
CA THR A 129 32.19 -19.59 3.74
C THR A 129 32.98 -19.29 2.48
N GLU A 130 32.37 -19.47 1.31
CA GLU A 130 33.07 -19.29 0.04
C GLU A 130 32.08 -18.85 -1.04
N VAL A 131 32.52 -17.89 -1.85
CA VAL A 131 31.76 -17.40 -3.01
C VAL A 131 32.35 -17.96 -4.30
N SER A 132 31.49 -18.46 -5.17
CA SER A 132 31.84 -18.82 -6.54
C SER A 132 30.66 -18.59 -7.48
N LYS A 133 30.94 -18.02 -8.65
CA LYS A 133 29.96 -17.77 -9.73
C LYS A 133 28.70 -17.03 -9.26
N GLY A 134 28.86 -16.06 -8.35
CA GLY A 134 27.76 -15.23 -7.85
C GLY A 134 26.89 -15.90 -6.77
N TYR A 135 27.35 -16.99 -6.17
CA TYR A 135 26.66 -17.70 -5.08
C TYR A 135 27.59 -18.00 -3.92
N PHE A 136 27.04 -18.04 -2.71
CA PHE A 136 27.71 -18.67 -1.59
C PHE A 136 27.61 -20.20 -1.74
N ILE A 137 28.71 -20.84 -2.10
CA ILE A 137 28.75 -22.31 -2.35
C ILE A 137 28.79 -23.14 -1.08
N LYS A 138 29.05 -22.54 0.07
CA LYS A 138 28.94 -23.10 1.41
C LYS A 138 27.83 -22.43 2.21
N PRO A 139 27.27 -23.08 3.24
CA PRO A 139 26.29 -22.43 4.10
C PRO A 139 26.81 -21.11 4.69
N VAL A 140 25.91 -20.17 4.91
CA VAL A 140 26.22 -18.89 5.54
C VAL A 140 25.48 -18.80 6.86
N SER A 141 26.22 -18.81 7.98
CA SER A 141 25.68 -18.69 9.33
C SER A 141 25.99 -17.31 9.89
N LEU A 142 24.98 -16.43 9.98
CA LEU A 142 25.12 -15.06 10.45
C LEU A 142 24.45 -14.89 11.81
N LYS A 143 25.12 -14.17 12.71
CA LYS A 143 24.56 -13.68 13.97
C LYS A 143 24.42 -12.16 13.91
N ALA A 144 23.20 -11.68 14.02
CA ALA A 144 22.86 -10.26 13.98
C ALA A 144 21.44 -10.01 14.52
N LYS A 145 20.95 -8.78 14.43
CA LYS A 145 19.56 -8.41 14.75
C LYS A 145 18.73 -8.52 13.48
N PHE A 146 17.95 -9.59 13.35
CA PHE A 146 17.18 -9.87 12.15
C PHE A 146 15.69 -9.57 12.32
N LYS A 147 15.00 -9.28 11.21
CA LYS A 147 13.53 -9.20 11.12
C LYS A 147 12.87 -10.57 11.26
N TRP A 148 13.54 -11.63 10.78
CA TRP A 148 13.01 -12.98 10.72
C TRP A 148 13.70 -13.89 11.73
N SER A 149 12.95 -14.89 12.18
CA SER A 149 13.48 -16.07 12.87
C SER A 149 13.90 -17.13 11.84
N GLN A 150 14.64 -18.16 12.26
CA GLN A 150 15.04 -19.27 11.37
C GLN A 150 13.81 -20.01 10.77
N PRO A 151 12.75 -20.34 11.54
CA PRO A 151 11.54 -20.93 10.95
C PRO A 151 10.90 -20.04 9.86
N LYS A 152 10.86 -18.72 10.09
CA LYS A 152 10.34 -17.77 9.08
C LYS A 152 11.21 -17.72 7.83
N LEU A 153 12.52 -17.74 7.97
CA LEU A 153 13.45 -17.83 6.83
C LEU A 153 13.21 -19.10 6.01
N ASN A 154 13.04 -20.23 6.65
CA ASN A 154 12.80 -21.51 5.98
C ASN A 154 11.48 -21.49 5.19
N ASP A 155 10.39 -21.02 5.81
CA ASP A 155 9.09 -20.83 5.17
C ASP A 155 9.18 -19.90 3.92
N GLU A 156 9.91 -18.80 4.03
CA GLU A 156 10.11 -17.87 2.91
C GLU A 156 10.96 -18.48 1.78
N ILE A 157 11.96 -19.30 2.10
CA ILE A 157 12.76 -20.03 1.11
C ILE A 157 11.88 -21.02 0.34
N GLU A 158 11.02 -21.76 1.03
CA GLU A 158 10.07 -22.71 0.42
C GLU A 158 9.07 -21.99 -0.50
N LYS A 159 8.70 -20.76 -0.20
CA LYS A 159 7.86 -19.89 -1.03
C LYS A 159 8.60 -19.26 -2.21
N GLY A 160 9.89 -19.57 -2.39
CA GLY A 160 10.69 -19.06 -3.51
C GLY A 160 11.25 -17.66 -3.31
N THR A 161 11.25 -17.13 -2.08
CA THR A 161 11.90 -15.86 -1.76
C THR A 161 13.40 -15.95 -2.00
N LYS A 162 13.96 -15.04 -2.78
CA LYS A 162 15.40 -14.95 -3.03
C LYS A 162 16.10 -14.20 -1.90
N ILE A 163 17.28 -14.66 -1.53
CA ILE A 163 18.15 -13.98 -0.56
C ILE A 163 19.41 -13.50 -1.25
N ASN A 164 19.77 -12.25 -1.00
CA ASN A 164 20.94 -11.60 -1.58
C ASN A 164 21.85 -11.07 -0.48
N ILE A 165 23.17 -11.26 -0.63
CA ILE A 165 24.22 -10.60 0.17
C ILE A 165 25.20 -9.97 -0.82
N THR A 166 25.04 -8.70 -1.12
CA THR A 166 25.73 -8.05 -2.24
C THR A 166 27.10 -7.48 -1.91
N THR A 167 27.43 -7.31 -0.64
CA THR A 167 28.69 -6.68 -0.21
C THR A 167 29.38 -7.47 0.90
N ILE A 168 30.69 -7.28 1.04
CA ILE A 168 31.50 -7.92 2.09
C ILE A 168 31.08 -7.53 3.52
N LYS A 169 30.19 -6.55 3.68
CA LYS A 169 29.57 -6.22 4.97
C LYS A 169 28.57 -7.27 5.45
N LEU A 170 28.25 -8.22 4.60
CA LEU A 170 27.40 -9.38 4.81
C LEU A 170 25.95 -9.07 5.25
N SER A 171 25.45 -7.87 4.93
CA SER A 171 24.05 -7.52 5.20
C SER A 171 23.12 -8.26 4.25
N PRO A 172 22.25 -9.18 4.74
CA PRO A 172 21.35 -9.91 3.89
C PRO A 172 20.11 -9.07 3.55
N SER A 173 19.62 -9.29 2.35
CA SER A 173 18.37 -8.74 1.85
C SER A 173 17.56 -9.81 1.15
N TYR A 174 16.26 -9.57 0.97
CA TYR A 174 15.37 -10.54 0.34
C TYR A 174 14.49 -9.90 -0.75
N GLU A 175 14.11 -10.72 -1.72
CA GLU A 175 13.19 -10.40 -2.79
C GLU A 175 12.14 -11.51 -2.85
N LYS A 176 10.88 -11.18 -2.56
CA LYS A 176 9.75 -12.11 -2.65
C LYS A 176 9.23 -12.18 -4.07
N LEU A 177 8.74 -13.34 -4.47
CA LEU A 177 8.00 -13.52 -5.73
C LEU A 177 6.69 -12.73 -5.71
N GLU A 178 6.00 -12.77 -4.58
CA GLU A 178 4.77 -12.05 -4.34
C GLU A 178 4.86 -11.35 -2.98
N TYR A 179 4.39 -10.11 -2.93
CA TYR A 179 4.22 -9.38 -1.69
C TYR A 179 2.74 -9.40 -1.32
N ASP A 180 2.45 -9.63 -0.05
CA ASP A 180 1.11 -9.42 0.49
C ASP A 180 0.70 -7.96 0.24
N GLU A 181 -0.59 -7.75 -0.02
CA GLU A 181 -1.13 -6.40 -0.10
C GLU A 181 -0.95 -5.71 1.26
N GLU A 182 -0.33 -4.53 1.23
CA GLU A 182 -0.24 -3.70 2.43
C GLU A 182 -1.60 -3.05 2.69
N VAL A 183 -1.95 -2.81 3.95
CA VAL A 183 -3.09 -1.95 4.26
C VAL A 183 -2.91 -0.58 3.62
N PRO A 184 -3.98 0.08 3.14
CA PRO A 184 -3.85 1.37 2.48
C PRO A 184 -3.30 2.42 3.45
N PRO A 185 -2.34 3.26 3.00
CA PRO A 185 -1.91 4.41 3.78
C PRO A 185 -3.05 5.44 3.84
N ASN A 186 -3.12 6.20 4.93
CA ASN A 186 -4.13 7.25 5.09
C ASN A 186 -3.82 8.54 4.29
N LEU A 187 -2.70 8.59 3.58
CA LEU A 187 -2.41 9.63 2.58
C LEU A 187 -2.62 9.08 1.17
N ILE A 188 -3.66 9.56 0.50
CA ILE A 188 -4.04 9.17 -0.87
C ILE A 188 -3.49 10.21 -1.85
N ASN A 189 -2.62 9.79 -2.77
CA ASN A 189 -2.01 10.65 -3.79
C ASN A 189 -1.50 9.82 -4.99
N ALA A 190 -0.72 10.45 -5.88
CA ALA A 190 -0.14 9.78 -7.05
C ALA A 190 0.74 8.56 -6.71
N LYS A 191 1.31 8.45 -5.50
CA LYS A 191 2.13 7.29 -5.09
C LYS A 191 1.29 6.01 -4.96
N VAL A 192 -0.01 6.16 -4.70
CA VAL A 192 -0.96 5.03 -4.68
C VAL A 192 -1.82 4.97 -5.95
N GLY A 193 -1.42 5.68 -7.00
CA GLY A 193 -2.08 5.66 -8.32
C GLY A 193 -3.36 6.50 -8.39
N VAL A 194 -3.55 7.43 -7.47
CA VAL A 194 -4.75 8.29 -7.43
C VAL A 194 -4.42 9.68 -7.97
N GLY A 195 -5.24 10.15 -8.92
CA GLY A 195 -5.14 11.46 -9.53
C GLY A 195 -5.77 12.58 -8.69
N THR A 196 -5.74 13.78 -9.26
CA THR A 196 -6.25 15.03 -8.67
C THR A 196 -7.54 15.48 -9.36
N ASN A 197 -8.15 16.57 -8.88
CA ASN A 197 -9.28 17.22 -9.55
C ASN A 197 -8.90 17.72 -10.95
N GLU A 198 -7.67 18.20 -11.12
CA GLU A 198 -7.17 18.67 -12.43
C GLU A 198 -7.13 17.50 -13.43
N ASN A 199 -6.62 16.34 -13.02
CA ASN A 199 -6.62 15.13 -13.86
C ASN A 199 -8.04 14.73 -14.26
N ALA A 200 -8.97 14.73 -13.30
CA ALA A 200 -10.36 14.38 -13.55
C ALA A 200 -11.06 15.39 -14.48
N GLY A 201 -10.75 16.69 -14.34
CA GLY A 201 -11.26 17.72 -15.21
C GLY A 201 -10.84 17.52 -16.67
N VAL A 202 -9.57 17.26 -16.90
CA VAL A 202 -9.01 16.98 -18.25
C VAL A 202 -9.64 15.74 -18.87
N GLU A 203 -9.78 14.67 -18.07
CA GLU A 203 -10.39 13.41 -18.52
C GLU A 203 -11.85 13.63 -18.93
N LEU A 204 -12.62 14.31 -18.08
CA LEU A 204 -14.03 14.59 -18.33
C LEU A 204 -14.24 15.49 -19.55
N GLU A 205 -13.44 16.55 -19.69
CA GLU A 205 -13.45 17.42 -20.86
C GLU A 205 -13.12 16.66 -22.15
N GLY A 206 -12.17 15.71 -22.07
CA GLY A 206 -11.84 14.83 -23.18
C GLY A 206 -13.00 13.94 -23.62
N LEU A 207 -13.85 13.48 -22.67
CA LEU A 207 -15.03 12.65 -22.96
C LEU A 207 -16.17 13.45 -23.56
N PHE A 208 -16.42 14.67 -23.09
CA PHE A 208 -17.59 15.47 -23.49
C PHE A 208 -17.25 16.59 -24.50
N GLY A 209 -15.98 16.83 -24.78
CA GLY A 209 -15.54 17.91 -25.67
C GLY A 209 -15.69 19.32 -25.09
N ALA A 210 -16.11 19.45 -23.83
CA ALA A 210 -16.29 20.69 -23.12
C ALA A 210 -16.24 20.48 -21.61
N LYS A 211 -15.96 21.53 -20.84
CA LYS A 211 -16.06 21.51 -19.38
C LYS A 211 -17.53 21.43 -18.96
N VAL A 212 -17.94 20.27 -18.40
CA VAL A 212 -19.33 19.98 -17.99
C VAL A 212 -19.52 19.93 -16.48
N PHE A 213 -18.44 19.91 -15.70
CA PHE A 213 -18.49 19.83 -14.24
C PHE A 213 -17.32 20.56 -13.60
N ASP A 214 -17.58 21.24 -12.48
CA ASP A 214 -16.54 21.88 -11.68
C ASP A 214 -15.99 20.92 -10.63
N PHE A 215 -14.66 20.82 -10.53
CA PHE A 215 -13.95 20.01 -9.54
C PHE A 215 -14.40 18.54 -9.45
N PRO A 216 -14.44 17.79 -10.59
CA PRO A 216 -14.83 16.40 -10.56
C PRO A 216 -13.81 15.56 -9.74
N LYS A 217 -14.29 14.57 -9.01
CA LYS A 217 -13.41 13.61 -8.39
C LYS A 217 -12.90 12.61 -9.43
N PRO A 218 -11.61 12.21 -9.38
CA PRO A 218 -11.08 11.29 -10.36
C PRO A 218 -11.62 9.86 -10.13
N PRO A 219 -11.98 9.12 -11.18
CA PRO A 219 -12.38 7.72 -11.06
C PRO A 219 -11.32 6.85 -10.37
N SER A 220 -10.04 7.23 -10.44
CA SER A 220 -8.96 6.57 -9.75
C SER A 220 -9.09 6.62 -8.22
N LEU A 221 -9.63 7.70 -7.64
CA LEU A 221 -9.94 7.77 -6.20
C LEU A 221 -11.02 6.76 -5.84
N ILE A 222 -12.10 6.72 -6.61
CA ILE A 222 -13.20 5.79 -6.35
C ILE A 222 -12.72 4.35 -6.49
N LYS A 223 -11.99 4.02 -7.55
CA LYS A 223 -11.40 2.67 -7.73
C LYS A 223 -10.52 2.26 -6.56
N TYR A 224 -9.70 3.20 -6.06
CA TYR A 224 -8.83 2.95 -4.92
C TYR A 224 -9.62 2.62 -3.65
N LEU A 225 -10.66 3.41 -3.32
CA LEU A 225 -11.51 3.21 -2.15
C LEU A 225 -12.33 1.92 -2.25
N LEU A 226 -12.92 1.64 -3.42
CA LEU A 226 -13.69 0.41 -3.65
C LEU A 226 -12.81 -0.84 -3.61
N GLY A 227 -11.53 -0.71 -3.94
CA GLY A 227 -10.54 -1.78 -3.86
C GLY A 227 -10.27 -2.28 -2.44
N PHE A 228 -10.62 -1.53 -1.40
CA PHE A 228 -10.36 -1.93 0.00
C PHE A 228 -11.08 -3.23 0.39
N SER A 229 -12.28 -3.45 -0.12
CA SER A 229 -13.06 -4.67 0.11
C SER A 229 -12.98 -5.69 -1.05
N ASP A 230 -12.62 -5.22 -2.26
CA ASP A 230 -12.45 -6.01 -3.48
C ASP A 230 -13.60 -7.02 -3.73
N ASP A 231 -14.86 -6.55 -3.63
CA ASP A 231 -16.04 -7.37 -3.95
C ASP A 231 -16.39 -7.24 -5.44
N PRO A 232 -16.10 -8.26 -6.28
CA PRO A 232 -16.35 -8.18 -7.72
C PRO A 232 -17.84 -8.28 -8.10
N ASN A 233 -18.72 -8.56 -7.15
CA ASN A 233 -20.17 -8.67 -7.36
C ASN A 233 -20.97 -7.67 -6.49
N GLY A 234 -20.28 -6.75 -5.83
CA GLY A 234 -20.86 -5.77 -4.91
C GLY A 234 -21.84 -4.82 -5.57
N ILE A 235 -22.70 -4.22 -4.75
CA ILE A 235 -23.60 -3.13 -5.14
C ILE A 235 -23.11 -1.87 -4.43
N TYR A 236 -22.84 -0.83 -5.20
CA TYR A 236 -22.28 0.43 -4.73
C TYR A 236 -23.29 1.55 -4.90
N LEU A 237 -23.62 2.23 -3.81
CA LEU A 237 -24.55 3.35 -3.79
C LEU A 237 -23.76 4.67 -3.66
N ASP A 238 -23.97 5.56 -4.60
CA ASP A 238 -23.47 6.93 -4.56
C ASP A 238 -24.67 7.89 -4.58
N PHE A 239 -24.94 8.50 -3.44
CA PHE A 239 -26.10 9.39 -3.28
C PHE A 239 -25.77 10.87 -3.50
N PHE A 240 -24.53 11.17 -3.93
CA PHE A 240 -24.08 12.47 -4.43
C PHE A 240 -23.24 12.31 -5.69
N ALA A 241 -23.83 11.71 -6.73
CA ALA A 241 -23.13 11.18 -7.90
C ALA A 241 -22.25 12.21 -8.66
N GLY A 242 -22.55 13.50 -8.56
CA GLY A 242 -21.78 14.56 -9.16
C GLY A 242 -21.50 14.34 -10.66
N SER A 243 -20.24 14.24 -11.03
CA SER A 243 -19.80 13.96 -12.41
C SER A 243 -19.97 12.49 -12.84
N GLY A 244 -20.49 11.60 -11.99
CA GLY A 244 -20.63 10.17 -12.29
C GLY A 244 -19.35 9.35 -12.15
N ALA A 245 -18.36 9.84 -11.43
CA ALA A 245 -17.06 9.17 -11.24
C ALA A 245 -17.19 7.74 -10.70
N THR A 246 -18.20 7.47 -9.85
CA THR A 246 -18.49 6.13 -9.32
C THR A 246 -18.94 5.18 -10.42
N ALA A 247 -19.84 5.61 -11.31
CA ALA A 247 -20.28 4.80 -12.44
C ALA A 247 -19.12 4.45 -13.37
N GLN A 248 -18.28 5.43 -13.71
CA GLN A 248 -17.09 5.23 -14.53
C GLN A 248 -16.12 4.26 -13.87
N ALA A 249 -15.80 4.45 -12.60
CA ALA A 249 -14.90 3.58 -11.84
C ALA A 249 -15.34 2.12 -11.87
N ILE A 250 -16.63 1.87 -11.64
CA ILE A 250 -17.20 0.52 -11.63
C ILE A 250 -17.16 -0.11 -13.03
N HIS A 251 -17.47 0.64 -14.09
CA HIS A 251 -17.33 0.15 -15.46
C HIS A 251 -15.89 -0.27 -15.76
N GLU A 252 -14.92 0.56 -15.45
CA GLU A 252 -13.50 0.26 -15.69
C GLU A 252 -13.01 -0.94 -14.86
N MET A 253 -13.43 -1.07 -13.59
CA MET A 253 -13.11 -2.22 -12.76
C MET A 253 -13.68 -3.52 -13.37
N ASN A 254 -14.96 -3.52 -13.77
CA ASN A 254 -15.61 -4.68 -14.38
C ASN A 254 -14.94 -5.07 -15.71
N GLN A 255 -14.53 -4.11 -16.53
CA GLN A 255 -13.80 -4.38 -17.77
C GLN A 255 -12.41 -5.01 -17.50
N LYS A 256 -11.75 -4.58 -16.42
CA LYS A 256 -10.40 -5.03 -16.08
C LYS A 256 -10.37 -6.46 -15.54
N ASP A 257 -11.32 -6.83 -14.68
CA ASP A 257 -11.30 -8.09 -13.93
C ASP A 257 -12.47 -9.05 -14.25
N GLY A 258 -13.37 -8.65 -15.16
CA GLY A 258 -14.57 -9.45 -15.50
C GLY A 258 -15.63 -9.45 -14.41
N GLY A 259 -15.55 -8.58 -13.43
CA GLY A 259 -16.49 -8.43 -12.33
C GLY A 259 -17.89 -8.04 -12.79
N LYS A 260 -18.86 -8.21 -11.90
CA LYS A 260 -20.29 -7.89 -12.12
C LYS A 260 -20.79 -6.87 -11.10
N ARG A 261 -19.93 -5.96 -10.69
CA ARG A 261 -20.27 -4.86 -9.77
C ARG A 261 -21.40 -4.05 -10.36
N LYS A 262 -22.34 -3.64 -9.51
CA LYS A 262 -23.48 -2.78 -9.87
C LYS A 262 -23.35 -1.46 -9.12
N PHE A 263 -23.90 -0.40 -9.69
CA PHE A 263 -23.97 0.89 -9.03
C PHE A 263 -25.38 1.46 -9.04
N ILE A 264 -25.67 2.28 -8.05
CA ILE A 264 -26.86 3.13 -7.96
C ILE A 264 -26.34 4.54 -7.71
N CYS A 265 -26.55 5.43 -8.68
CA CYS A 265 -26.16 6.83 -8.56
C CYS A 265 -27.41 7.69 -8.38
N VAL A 266 -27.41 8.54 -7.37
CA VAL A 266 -28.48 9.51 -7.09
C VAL A 266 -27.87 10.90 -7.17
N GLN A 267 -28.51 11.79 -7.92
CA GLN A 267 -28.13 13.21 -8.05
C GLN A 267 -29.38 14.06 -7.89
N LEU A 268 -29.28 15.06 -7.06
CA LEU A 268 -30.31 16.10 -6.99
C LEU A 268 -30.20 16.99 -8.23
N PRO A 269 -31.35 17.47 -8.77
CA PRO A 269 -31.38 18.32 -9.94
C PRO A 269 -30.72 19.69 -9.68
#